data_3e9a84ba20d97a339ccd1b9157afdf23
#
_entry.id   3e9a84ba20d97a339ccd1b9157afdf23
#
_cell.length_a   1.000
_cell.length_b   1.000
_cell.length_c   1.000
_cell.angle_alpha   90.00
_cell.angle_beta   90.00
_cell.angle_gamma   90.00
#
_symmetry.space_group_name_H-M   'P 1'
#
loop_
_entity.id
_entity.type
_entity.pdbx_description
1 polymer ?
#
loop_
_entity_poly.entity_id
_entity_poly.type
_entity_poly.pdbx_seq_one_letter_code
_entity_poly.pdbx_strand_id
1 'polypeptide(L)'
;MSVPHILILSANTGGGHNSTAAAVREEMTRRGVTRCDVRDCLAYISEVASEFISWGHSYVYKNLPNLFGRAYRYEENRPPQFLYETISLGAERFYRAVKDEGYDAILCVHVFAGILVTEAHRRFGYDVPFYFMATDYTCSPGVPSIEAAAAFIPAEDLRLEFTDCGVDPARIVVSGIPIRRGFYDLPAKAEARTRLGIPADGTVVLLSCGSMGCGRINHIAPQLRRTLPERVTLIILCGNNRRVYRQLGRKEMPNTVVVDFTREVPLYMAASDLCISKPGGLTTTEMAAAHLPMVLMLAVPGCESRNFDFMKKRRFAVGADDWDEVICLAAELANDPARLQAMAQRMAEDPFPHGAAVTAEHILSHWERDRAAAEADSAARAEAPAQTRAALRAELRAKDGSATARRG
;
A
#
# COMPACT_ATOMS: atom_id res chain seq x y z
N MET A 1 11.02 29.30 1.58
CA MET A 1 10.18 28.59 2.57
C MET A 1 10.93 27.32 2.96
N SER A 2 10.97 26.95 4.23
CA SER A 2 11.54 25.66 4.65
C SER A 2 10.67 24.53 4.10
N VAL A 3 11.29 23.42 3.71
CA VAL A 3 10.62 22.24 3.16
C VAL A 3 10.78 21.12 4.18
N PRO A 4 9.73 20.36 4.52
CA PRO A 4 9.84 19.29 5.50
C PRO A 4 10.74 18.16 5.01
N HIS A 5 11.36 17.48 5.97
CA HIS A 5 12.09 16.23 5.76
C HIS A 5 11.21 15.05 6.18
N ILE A 6 10.75 14.26 5.23
CA ILE A 6 9.79 13.17 5.46
C ILE A 6 10.49 11.82 5.35
N LEU A 7 10.24 10.93 6.30
CA LEU A 7 10.63 9.52 6.22
C LEU A 7 9.41 8.66 5.92
N ILE A 8 9.47 7.85 4.87
CA ILE A 8 8.47 6.81 4.59
C ILE A 8 9.10 5.45 4.93
N LEU A 9 8.51 4.75 5.89
CA LEU A 9 8.92 3.41 6.29
C LEU A 9 8.04 2.35 5.64
N SER A 10 8.63 1.56 4.75
CA SER A 10 8.03 0.41 4.12
C SER A 10 8.54 -0.89 4.75
N ALA A 11 8.02 -2.04 4.30
CA ALA A 11 8.57 -3.36 4.60
C ALA A 11 8.70 -4.17 3.30
N ASN A 12 9.84 -4.80 3.12
CA ASN A 12 10.10 -5.59 1.91
C ASN A 12 9.47 -7.00 1.99
N THR A 13 8.20 -7.06 2.38
CA THR A 13 7.37 -8.28 2.45
C THR A 13 6.62 -8.55 1.15
N GLY A 14 6.58 -7.58 0.22
CA GLY A 14 5.91 -7.66 -1.07
C GLY A 14 6.03 -6.35 -1.85
N GLY A 15 5.59 -6.36 -3.11
CA GLY A 15 5.67 -5.18 -3.99
C GLY A 15 4.69 -4.06 -3.64
N GLY A 16 3.57 -4.36 -2.97
CA GLY A 16 2.50 -3.41 -2.68
C GLY A 16 2.95 -2.24 -1.80
N HIS A 17 3.50 -2.53 -0.62
CA HIS A 17 3.94 -1.50 0.33
C HIS A 17 4.99 -0.55 -0.27
N ASN A 18 5.97 -1.11 -1.01
CA ASN A 18 6.98 -0.31 -1.70
C ASN A 18 6.36 0.57 -2.80
N SER A 19 5.33 0.09 -3.50
CA SER A 19 4.62 0.88 -4.51
C SER A 19 3.78 1.98 -3.87
N THR A 20 3.14 1.73 -2.73
CA THR A 20 2.44 2.74 -1.92
C THR A 20 3.41 3.82 -1.43
N ALA A 21 4.56 3.43 -0.89
CA ALA A 21 5.61 4.37 -0.48
C ALA A 21 6.10 5.23 -1.65
N ALA A 22 6.31 4.61 -2.81
CA ALA A 22 6.72 5.31 -4.02
C ALA A 22 5.66 6.29 -4.52
N ALA A 23 4.36 5.94 -4.44
CA ALA A 23 3.27 6.81 -4.84
C ALA A 23 3.16 8.06 -3.94
N VAL A 24 3.32 7.89 -2.62
CA VAL A 24 3.33 9.04 -1.70
C VAL A 24 4.56 9.91 -1.93
N ARG A 25 5.75 9.32 -2.14
CA ARG A 25 6.96 10.09 -2.45
C ARG A 25 6.82 10.88 -3.76
N GLU A 26 6.24 10.28 -4.80
CA GLU A 26 5.95 10.96 -6.06
C GLU A 26 5.07 12.19 -5.83
N GLU A 27 3.99 12.07 -5.06
CA GLU A 27 3.09 13.17 -4.74
C GLU A 27 3.76 14.24 -3.86
N MET A 28 4.54 13.84 -2.84
CA MET A 28 5.33 14.76 -2.02
C MET A 28 6.30 15.60 -2.89
N THR A 29 7.00 14.93 -3.82
CA THR A 29 7.92 15.61 -4.76
C THR A 29 7.16 16.59 -5.66
N ARG A 30 5.99 16.22 -6.16
CA ARG A 30 5.13 17.10 -6.98
C ARG A 30 4.69 18.35 -6.21
N ARG A 31 4.50 18.23 -4.90
CA ARG A 31 4.16 19.34 -4.00
C ARG A 31 5.38 20.15 -3.53
N GLY A 32 6.58 19.86 -4.07
CA GLY A 32 7.80 20.59 -3.76
C GLY A 32 8.60 20.07 -2.56
N VAL A 33 8.20 18.92 -1.97
CA VAL A 33 8.98 18.27 -0.92
C VAL A 33 10.16 17.53 -1.55
N THR A 34 11.35 18.09 -1.44
CA THR A 34 12.58 17.53 -2.04
C THR A 34 13.31 16.54 -1.13
N ARG A 35 13.01 16.56 0.17
CA ARG A 35 13.60 15.68 1.19
C ARG A 35 12.56 14.65 1.64
N CYS A 36 12.48 13.54 0.91
CA CYS A 36 11.55 12.46 1.19
C CYS A 36 12.23 11.10 0.99
N ASP A 37 12.66 10.50 2.09
CA ASP A 37 13.38 9.24 2.13
C ASP A 37 12.41 8.07 2.23
N VAL A 38 12.74 6.96 1.55
CA VAL A 38 12.02 5.69 1.69
C VAL A 38 13.00 4.65 2.21
N ARG A 39 12.69 4.03 3.34
CA ARG A 39 13.51 3.00 3.98
C ARG A 39 12.71 1.75 4.31
N ASP A 40 13.39 0.61 4.33
CA ASP A 40 12.83 -0.66 4.79
C ASP A 40 12.94 -0.78 6.31
N CYS A 41 11.81 -0.89 7.00
CA CYS A 41 11.80 -1.03 8.46
C CYS A 41 12.45 -2.34 8.93
N LEU A 42 12.42 -3.39 8.11
CA LEU A 42 13.03 -4.68 8.44
C LEU A 42 14.55 -4.60 8.58
N ALA A 43 15.20 -3.64 7.91
CA ALA A 43 16.65 -3.42 8.05
C ALA A 43 17.09 -3.05 9.48
N TYR A 44 16.17 -2.54 10.30
CA TYR A 44 16.45 -2.19 11.71
C TYR A 44 16.27 -3.36 12.67
N ILE A 45 15.55 -4.43 12.28
CA ILE A 45 15.25 -5.55 13.18
C ILE A 45 16.49 -6.43 13.39
N SER A 46 17.06 -6.98 12.37
CA SER A 46 18.40 -7.62 12.27
C SER A 46 18.57 -8.12 10.84
N GLU A 47 19.78 -8.17 10.32
CA GLU A 47 19.99 -8.67 8.96
C GLU A 47 19.47 -10.10 8.78
N VAL A 48 19.80 -10.99 9.73
CA VAL A 48 19.37 -12.39 9.70
C VAL A 48 17.85 -12.53 9.90
N ALA A 49 17.26 -11.78 10.84
CA ALA A 49 15.82 -11.80 11.07
C ALA A 49 15.05 -11.14 9.91
N SER A 50 15.58 -10.08 9.31
CA SER A 50 15.04 -9.40 8.15
C SER A 50 14.97 -10.33 6.93
N GLU A 51 16.05 -11.03 6.61
CA GLU A 51 16.08 -12.03 5.53
C GLU A 51 15.14 -13.19 5.81
N PHE A 52 15.12 -13.69 7.06
CA PHE A 52 14.25 -14.80 7.46
C PHE A 52 12.77 -14.42 7.45
N ILE A 53 12.40 -13.24 7.95
CA ILE A 53 11.01 -12.74 7.95
C ILE A 53 10.57 -12.47 6.50
N SER A 54 11.38 -11.76 5.72
CA SER A 54 11.07 -11.43 4.33
C SER A 54 10.98 -12.69 3.46
N TRP A 55 11.95 -13.59 3.57
CA TRP A 55 11.97 -14.86 2.85
C TRP A 55 10.88 -15.81 3.36
N GLY A 56 10.77 -15.99 4.67
CA GLY A 56 9.79 -16.87 5.30
C GLY A 56 8.36 -16.46 5.02
N HIS A 57 8.04 -15.17 5.18
CA HIS A 57 6.73 -14.61 4.82
C HIS A 57 6.41 -14.85 3.34
N SER A 58 7.34 -14.49 2.45
CA SER A 58 7.17 -14.69 1.01
C SER A 58 7.07 -16.17 0.64
N TYR A 59 7.83 -17.06 1.29
CA TYR A 59 7.81 -18.50 1.04
C TYR A 59 6.50 -19.13 1.51
N VAL A 60 6.06 -18.86 2.74
CA VAL A 60 4.81 -19.40 3.31
C VAL A 60 3.60 -18.86 2.53
N TYR A 61 3.58 -17.58 2.22
CA TYR A 61 2.56 -16.95 1.39
C TYR A 61 2.43 -17.61 0.00
N LYS A 62 3.57 -17.92 -0.65
CA LYS A 62 3.58 -18.51 -2.00
C LYS A 62 3.31 -20.00 -2.03
N ASN A 63 3.84 -20.75 -1.06
CA ASN A 63 3.90 -22.22 -1.14
C ASN A 63 2.97 -22.91 -0.15
N LEU A 64 2.55 -22.24 0.92
CA LEU A 64 1.72 -22.77 1.98
C LEU A 64 0.56 -21.83 2.34
N PRO A 65 -0.29 -21.44 1.37
CA PRO A 65 -1.34 -20.42 1.55
C PRO A 65 -2.33 -20.79 2.67
N ASN A 66 -2.67 -22.06 2.84
CA ASN A 66 -3.55 -22.51 3.90
C ASN A 66 -2.93 -22.36 5.30
N LEU A 67 -1.61 -22.57 5.42
CA LEU A 67 -0.89 -22.36 6.67
C LEU A 67 -0.81 -20.86 6.99
N PHE A 68 -0.55 -20.02 5.98
CA PHE A 68 -0.58 -18.57 6.11
C PHE A 68 -1.94 -18.08 6.60
N GLY A 69 -3.03 -18.53 5.97
CA GLY A 69 -4.39 -18.15 6.37
C GLY A 69 -4.78 -18.64 7.77
N ARG A 70 -4.26 -19.79 8.25
CA ARG A 70 -4.47 -20.25 9.63
C ARG A 70 -3.69 -19.39 10.62
N ALA A 71 -2.44 -19.05 10.31
CA ALA A 71 -1.63 -18.14 11.10
C ALA A 71 -2.27 -16.76 11.19
N TYR A 72 -2.71 -16.19 10.05
CA TYR A 72 -3.39 -14.90 10.01
C TYR A 72 -4.65 -14.86 10.89
N ARG A 73 -5.53 -15.88 10.81
CA ARG A 73 -6.71 -15.99 11.68
C ARG A 73 -6.37 -16.17 13.15
N TYR A 74 -5.25 -16.83 13.46
CA TYR A 74 -4.78 -16.94 14.82
C TYR A 74 -4.32 -15.57 15.35
N GLU A 75 -3.63 -14.78 14.50
CA GLU A 75 -3.17 -13.43 14.80
C GLU A 75 -4.32 -12.42 14.93
N GLU A 76 -5.41 -12.57 14.19
CA GLU A 76 -6.64 -11.76 14.35
C GLU A 76 -7.19 -11.86 15.78
N ASN A 77 -7.07 -13.02 16.41
CA ASN A 77 -7.62 -13.28 17.75
C ASN A 77 -6.60 -13.09 18.88
N ARG A 78 -5.30 -13.14 18.59
CA ARG A 78 -4.21 -12.98 19.56
C ARG A 78 -2.98 -12.46 18.83
N PRO A 79 -2.63 -11.17 19.02
CA PRO A 79 -1.41 -10.63 18.42
C PRO A 79 -0.22 -11.51 18.80
N PRO A 80 0.63 -11.89 17.83
CA PRO A 80 1.79 -12.74 18.07
C PRO A 80 2.82 -11.96 18.87
N GLN A 81 2.80 -12.10 20.19
CA GLN A 81 3.73 -11.41 21.11
C GLN A 81 5.18 -11.55 20.66
N PHE A 82 5.56 -12.75 20.21
CA PHE A 82 6.92 -13.02 19.73
C PHE A 82 7.32 -12.15 18.52
N LEU A 83 6.42 -11.95 17.56
CA LEU A 83 6.70 -11.10 16.38
C LEU A 83 6.83 -9.64 16.79
N TYR A 84 5.97 -9.17 17.70
CA TYR A 84 6.04 -7.80 18.22
C TYR A 84 7.27 -7.57 19.07
N GLU A 85 7.63 -8.51 19.93
CA GLU A 85 8.88 -8.45 20.69
C GLU A 85 10.10 -8.39 19.76
N THR A 86 10.09 -9.21 18.69
CA THR A 86 11.18 -9.20 17.69
C THR A 86 11.28 -7.85 16.97
N ILE A 87 10.14 -7.25 16.58
CA ILE A 87 10.09 -5.94 15.95
C ILE A 87 10.55 -4.86 16.94
N SER A 88 10.09 -4.94 18.18
CA SER A 88 10.45 -4.01 19.26
C SER A 88 11.95 -3.99 19.58
N LEU A 89 12.65 -5.11 19.38
CA LEU A 89 14.12 -5.15 19.50
C LEU A 89 14.83 -4.23 18.47
N GLY A 90 14.20 -3.99 17.33
CA GLY A 90 14.69 -3.08 16.30
C GLY A 90 14.56 -1.60 16.64
N ALA A 91 13.73 -1.25 17.63
CA ALA A 91 13.41 0.15 17.95
C ALA A 91 14.63 0.99 18.37
N GLU A 92 15.56 0.41 19.13
CA GLU A 92 16.81 1.09 19.51
C GLU A 92 17.70 1.38 18.29
N ARG A 93 17.82 0.41 17.39
CA ARG A 93 18.60 0.56 16.15
C ARG A 93 17.99 1.61 15.24
N PHE A 94 16.67 1.59 15.10
CA PHE A 94 15.92 2.60 14.36
C PHE A 94 16.15 3.99 14.97
N TYR A 95 15.93 4.16 16.27
CA TYR A 95 16.13 5.42 16.97
C TYR A 95 17.55 5.96 16.75
N ARG A 96 18.59 5.14 16.98
CA ARG A 96 19.99 5.54 16.78
C ARG A 96 20.29 5.97 15.33
N ALA A 97 19.63 5.34 14.36
CA ALA A 97 19.84 5.64 12.95
C ALA A 97 19.16 6.92 12.47
N VAL A 98 18.07 7.36 13.13
CA VAL A 98 17.23 8.46 12.63
C VAL A 98 17.20 9.70 13.51
N LYS A 99 17.59 9.60 14.79
CA LYS A 99 17.44 10.67 15.80
C LYS A 99 18.12 11.99 15.44
N ASP A 100 19.22 11.94 14.70
CA ASP A 100 20.03 13.10 14.35
C ASP A 100 19.82 13.53 12.88
N GLU A 101 18.91 12.86 12.13
CA GLU A 101 18.68 13.15 10.71
C GLU A 101 17.69 14.30 10.47
N GLY A 102 16.98 14.75 11.51
CA GLY A 102 16.08 15.90 11.44
C GLY A 102 14.86 15.65 10.57
N TYR A 103 14.21 14.52 10.76
CA TYR A 103 12.90 14.27 10.15
C TYR A 103 11.81 15.08 10.84
N ASP A 104 10.93 15.67 10.05
CA ASP A 104 9.77 16.44 10.53
C ASP A 104 8.52 15.57 10.64
N ALA A 105 8.43 14.46 9.88
CA ALA A 105 7.33 13.50 9.94
C ALA A 105 7.75 12.12 9.43
N ILE A 106 7.06 11.07 9.91
CA ILE A 106 7.25 9.68 9.47
C ILE A 106 5.93 9.12 8.98
N LEU A 107 5.91 8.48 7.81
CA LEU A 107 4.77 7.70 7.31
C LEU A 107 5.11 6.21 7.31
N CYS A 108 4.36 5.41 8.04
CA CYS A 108 4.49 3.97 8.10
C CYS A 108 3.46 3.31 7.16
N VAL A 109 3.90 2.65 6.10
CA VAL A 109 3.02 1.97 5.14
C VAL A 109 2.93 0.46 5.38
N HIS A 110 3.35 0.01 6.55
CA HIS A 110 3.27 -1.38 7.00
C HIS A 110 3.12 -1.42 8.52
N VAL A 111 2.38 -2.43 9.03
CA VAL A 111 2.15 -2.60 10.47
C VAL A 111 3.46 -2.69 11.25
N PHE A 112 4.46 -3.42 10.74
CA PHE A 112 5.76 -3.54 11.40
C PHE A 112 6.48 -2.20 11.56
N ALA A 113 6.38 -1.32 10.55
CA ALA A 113 6.91 0.03 10.64
C ALA A 113 6.21 0.85 11.74
N GLY A 114 4.87 0.76 11.81
CA GLY A 114 4.08 1.45 12.84
C GLY A 114 4.43 1.00 14.25
N ILE A 115 4.57 -0.31 14.48
CA ILE A 115 4.99 -0.88 15.77
C ILE A 115 6.41 -0.44 16.12
N LEU A 116 7.34 -0.48 15.17
CA LEU A 116 8.74 -0.06 15.37
C LEU A 116 8.83 1.40 15.83
N VAL A 117 8.10 2.30 15.17
CA VAL A 117 8.09 3.73 15.54
C VAL A 117 7.38 3.96 16.87
N THR A 118 6.26 3.28 17.15
CA THR A 118 5.56 3.32 18.44
C THR A 118 6.52 2.97 19.58
N GLU A 119 7.29 1.88 19.43
CA GLU A 119 8.27 1.48 20.45
C GLU A 119 9.45 2.45 20.57
N ALA A 120 9.86 3.09 19.49
CA ALA A 120 10.88 4.14 19.54
C ALA A 120 10.40 5.36 20.32
N HIS A 121 9.14 5.77 20.12
CA HIS A 121 8.50 6.84 20.91
C HIS A 121 8.45 6.49 22.40
N ARG A 122 7.91 5.32 22.73
CA ARG A 122 7.71 4.88 24.13
C ARG A 122 9.02 4.72 24.89
N ARG A 123 10.04 4.14 24.27
CA ARG A 123 11.29 3.75 24.97
C ARG A 123 12.36 4.82 24.96
N PHE A 124 12.40 5.67 23.94
CA PHE A 124 13.50 6.63 23.73
C PHE A 124 13.04 8.08 23.67
N GLY A 125 11.72 8.36 23.78
CA GLY A 125 11.17 9.71 23.70
C GLY A 125 11.42 10.37 22.36
N TYR A 126 11.30 9.60 21.27
CA TYR A 126 11.45 10.11 19.91
C TYR A 126 10.16 10.79 19.48
N ASP A 127 10.12 12.14 19.47
CA ASP A 127 8.90 12.94 19.37
C ASP A 127 8.46 13.29 17.95
N VAL A 128 9.11 12.76 16.91
CA VAL A 128 8.73 13.06 15.53
C VAL A 128 7.33 12.50 15.23
N PRO A 129 6.35 13.34 14.83
CA PRO A 129 5.01 12.85 14.55
C PRO A 129 5.02 11.79 13.46
N PHE A 130 4.28 10.70 13.68
CA PHE A 130 4.18 9.66 12.69
C PHE A 130 2.74 9.28 12.36
N TYR A 131 2.56 8.75 11.17
CA TYR A 131 1.30 8.41 10.56
C TYR A 131 1.31 6.96 10.11
N PHE A 132 0.17 6.29 10.20
CA PHE A 132 0.02 4.92 9.71
C PHE A 132 -0.89 4.89 8.47
N MET A 133 -0.52 4.09 7.47
CA MET A 133 -1.29 3.86 6.25
C MET A 133 -1.69 2.39 6.14
N ALA A 134 -2.98 2.12 6.16
CA ALA A 134 -3.52 0.81 5.83
C ALA A 134 -3.47 0.58 4.31
N THR A 135 -2.94 -0.57 3.89
CA THR A 135 -2.73 -0.94 2.49
C THR A 135 -3.62 -2.08 2.01
N ASP A 136 -4.57 -2.50 2.85
CA ASP A 136 -5.59 -3.49 2.57
C ASP A 136 -6.96 -2.98 3.03
N TYR A 137 -8.04 -3.50 2.45
CA TYR A 137 -9.43 -3.13 2.77
C TYR A 137 -9.92 -3.84 4.03
N THR A 138 -9.11 -3.80 5.07
CA THR A 138 -9.39 -4.35 6.40
C THR A 138 -8.43 -3.78 7.44
N CYS A 139 -8.82 -3.81 8.71
CA CYS A 139 -7.92 -3.53 9.83
C CYS A 139 -7.02 -4.75 10.07
N SER A 140 -5.78 -4.67 9.64
CA SER A 140 -4.82 -5.77 9.81
C SER A 140 -4.45 -6.01 11.29
N PRO A 141 -4.14 -7.25 11.70
CA PRO A 141 -3.60 -7.53 13.02
C PRO A 141 -2.41 -6.62 13.36
N GLY A 142 -2.38 -6.12 14.59
CA GLY A 142 -1.32 -5.21 15.07
C GLY A 142 -1.59 -3.72 14.88
N VAL A 143 -2.53 -3.32 14.05
CA VAL A 143 -2.93 -1.91 13.91
C VAL A 143 -3.34 -1.29 15.26
N PRO A 144 -4.06 -2.00 16.17
CA PRO A 144 -4.39 -1.48 17.49
C PRO A 144 -3.19 -1.12 18.38
N SER A 145 -2.02 -1.69 18.09
CA SER A 145 -0.79 -1.42 18.84
C SER A 145 -0.02 -0.19 18.34
N ILE A 146 -0.51 0.49 17.29
CA ILE A 146 0.15 1.62 16.65
C ILE A 146 -0.39 2.93 17.23
N GLU A 147 0.49 3.76 17.79
CA GLU A 147 0.12 5.04 18.40
C GLU A 147 0.38 6.24 17.46
N ALA A 148 0.01 6.09 16.18
CA ALA A 148 0.17 7.13 15.18
C ALA A 148 -0.69 8.38 15.48
N ALA A 149 -0.23 9.55 15.05
CA ALA A 149 -1.00 10.79 15.11
C ALA A 149 -2.25 10.73 14.23
N ALA A 150 -2.19 10.03 13.08
CA ALA A 150 -3.36 9.66 12.30
C ALA A 150 -3.18 8.29 11.65
N ALA A 151 -4.31 7.59 11.46
CA ALA A 151 -4.41 6.34 10.73
C ALA A 151 -5.19 6.58 9.43
N PHE A 152 -4.52 6.45 8.31
CA PHE A 152 -5.11 6.55 6.99
C PHE A 152 -5.76 5.22 6.62
N ILE A 153 -7.06 5.25 6.33
CA ILE A 153 -7.84 4.06 5.97
C ILE A 153 -8.34 4.11 4.52
N PRO A 154 -8.57 2.94 3.89
CA PRO A 154 -8.89 2.86 2.47
C PRO A 154 -10.25 3.45 2.08
N ALA A 155 -11.27 3.34 2.93
CA ALA A 155 -12.63 3.76 2.63
C ALA A 155 -13.43 4.05 3.90
N GLU A 156 -14.47 4.89 3.78
CA GLU A 156 -15.34 5.25 4.90
C GLU A 156 -16.09 4.03 5.48
N ASP A 157 -16.48 3.08 4.63
CA ASP A 157 -17.16 1.84 5.04
C ASP A 157 -16.37 1.01 6.07
N LEU A 158 -15.06 1.23 6.16
CA LEU A 158 -14.16 0.53 7.08
C LEU A 158 -13.95 1.25 8.41
N ARG A 159 -14.46 2.48 8.58
CA ARG A 159 -14.28 3.27 9.80
C ARG A 159 -14.67 2.52 11.06
N LEU A 160 -15.82 1.85 11.04
CA LEU A 160 -16.30 1.07 12.18
C LEU A 160 -15.37 -0.11 12.49
N GLU A 161 -14.91 -0.85 11.47
CA GLU A 161 -13.97 -1.96 11.65
C GLU A 161 -12.67 -1.50 12.33
N PHE A 162 -12.09 -0.37 11.89
CA PHE A 162 -10.90 0.19 12.52
C PHE A 162 -11.17 0.68 13.95
N THR A 163 -12.34 1.28 14.20
CA THR A 163 -12.74 1.71 15.54
C THR A 163 -12.94 0.52 16.48
N ASP A 164 -13.63 -0.52 16.03
CA ASP A 164 -13.88 -1.74 16.78
C ASP A 164 -12.57 -2.50 17.08
N CYS A 165 -11.56 -2.37 16.21
CA CYS A 165 -10.21 -2.85 16.44
C CYS A 165 -9.43 -2.01 17.47
N GLY A 166 -9.94 -0.86 17.93
CA GLY A 166 -9.30 -0.02 18.95
C GLY A 166 -8.55 1.20 18.41
N VAL A 167 -8.69 1.55 17.13
CA VAL A 167 -8.17 2.81 16.59
C VAL A 167 -9.08 3.97 17.03
N ASP A 168 -8.51 5.00 17.62
CA ASP A 168 -9.25 6.19 18.03
C ASP A 168 -9.95 6.83 16.81
N PRO A 169 -11.30 6.96 16.83
CA PRO A 169 -12.05 7.57 15.73
C PRO A 169 -11.57 8.96 15.31
N ALA A 170 -11.05 9.75 16.27
CA ALA A 170 -10.53 11.09 16.02
C ALA A 170 -9.23 11.09 15.20
N ARG A 171 -8.51 9.98 15.17
CA ARG A 171 -7.28 9.79 14.40
C ARG A 171 -7.50 9.15 13.04
N ILE A 172 -8.72 8.70 12.72
CA ILE A 172 -9.03 8.04 11.46
C ILE A 172 -9.21 9.08 10.35
N VAL A 173 -8.41 8.96 9.30
CA VAL A 173 -8.49 9.75 8.07
C VAL A 173 -8.79 8.83 6.89
N VAL A 174 -9.89 9.07 6.19
CA VAL A 174 -10.23 8.32 4.98
C VAL A 174 -9.45 8.89 3.81
N SER A 175 -8.45 8.17 3.37
CA SER A 175 -7.55 8.62 2.30
C SER A 175 -7.68 7.83 0.99
N GLY A 176 -8.14 6.60 1.05
CA GLY A 176 -7.86 5.64 -0.01
C GLY A 176 -6.45 5.06 0.11
N ILE A 177 -6.18 3.96 -0.59
CA ILE A 177 -4.82 3.40 -0.68
C ILE A 177 -4.02 4.21 -1.71
N PRO A 178 -2.83 4.74 -1.36
CA PRO A 178 -2.01 5.48 -2.31
C PRO A 178 -1.53 4.61 -3.47
N ILE A 179 -1.88 5.01 -4.67
CA ILE A 179 -1.40 4.44 -5.93
C ILE A 179 -0.72 5.54 -6.76
N ARG A 180 0.13 5.14 -7.70
CA ARG A 180 0.82 6.09 -8.58
C ARG A 180 -0.17 6.90 -9.41
N ARG A 181 0.14 8.17 -9.63
CA ARG A 181 -0.71 9.12 -10.36
C ARG A 181 -1.10 8.61 -11.76
N GLY A 182 -0.22 7.90 -12.43
CA GLY A 182 -0.48 7.34 -13.76
C GLY A 182 -1.70 6.41 -13.85
N PHE A 183 -2.27 5.93 -12.72
CA PHE A 183 -3.53 5.17 -12.73
C PHE A 183 -4.78 6.06 -12.71
N TYR A 184 -4.63 7.33 -12.41
CA TYR A 184 -5.72 8.33 -12.51
C TYR A 184 -5.67 9.10 -13.84
N ASP A 185 -4.46 9.33 -14.36
CA ASP A 185 -4.21 10.10 -15.58
C ASP A 185 -4.04 9.14 -16.79
N LEU A 186 -5.02 8.27 -17.02
CA LEU A 186 -4.97 7.26 -18.08
C LEU A 186 -5.26 7.88 -19.45
N PRO A 187 -4.57 7.44 -20.52
CA PRO A 187 -4.95 7.77 -21.89
C PRO A 187 -6.30 7.12 -22.25
N ALA A 188 -6.96 7.65 -23.28
CA ALA A 188 -8.14 7.00 -23.83
C ALA A 188 -7.81 5.57 -24.30
N LYS A 189 -8.75 4.62 -24.14
CA LYS A 189 -8.57 3.21 -24.49
C LYS A 189 -8.03 3.00 -25.91
N ALA A 190 -8.57 3.72 -26.89
CA ALA A 190 -8.11 3.63 -28.28
C ALA A 190 -6.66 4.08 -28.46
N GLU A 191 -6.25 5.14 -27.75
CA GLU A 191 -4.86 5.62 -27.74
C GLU A 191 -3.93 4.57 -27.08
N ALA A 192 -4.33 4.03 -25.93
CA ALA A 192 -3.56 3.01 -25.23
C ALA A 192 -3.35 1.76 -26.10
N ARG A 193 -4.39 1.30 -26.79
CA ARG A 193 -4.30 0.19 -27.74
C ARG A 193 -3.35 0.48 -28.90
N THR A 194 -3.47 1.67 -29.51
CA THR A 194 -2.56 2.09 -30.59
C THR A 194 -1.11 2.08 -30.14
N ARG A 195 -0.81 2.65 -28.97
CA ARG A 195 0.56 2.69 -28.39
C ARG A 195 1.14 1.31 -28.11
N LEU A 196 0.29 0.34 -27.76
CA LEU A 196 0.68 -1.04 -27.48
C LEU A 196 0.64 -1.97 -28.70
N GLY A 197 0.22 -1.48 -29.87
CA GLY A 197 0.05 -2.29 -31.09
C GLY A 197 -1.05 -3.35 -30.95
N ILE A 198 -2.08 -3.08 -30.13
CA ILE A 198 -3.21 -3.97 -29.87
C ILE A 198 -4.36 -3.58 -30.83
N PRO A 199 -5.14 -4.54 -31.35
CA PRO A 199 -6.29 -4.24 -32.19
C PRO A 199 -7.24 -3.22 -31.53
N ALA A 200 -7.73 -2.26 -32.33
CA ALA A 200 -8.65 -1.22 -31.83
C ALA A 200 -9.97 -1.85 -31.37
N ASP A 201 -10.43 -2.86 -32.10
CA ASP A 201 -11.69 -3.55 -31.86
C ASP A 201 -11.48 -4.85 -31.06
N GLY A 202 -12.58 -5.34 -30.49
CA GLY A 202 -12.60 -6.57 -29.70
C GLY A 202 -12.35 -6.34 -28.21
N THR A 203 -12.53 -7.42 -27.45
CA THR A 203 -12.33 -7.43 -26.01
C THR A 203 -10.86 -7.72 -25.69
N VAL A 204 -10.29 -6.97 -24.77
CA VAL A 204 -8.93 -7.17 -24.26
C VAL A 204 -8.98 -7.61 -22.80
N VAL A 205 -8.44 -8.80 -22.53
CA VAL A 205 -8.34 -9.39 -21.20
C VAL A 205 -6.89 -9.29 -20.72
N LEU A 206 -6.70 -8.68 -19.56
CA LEU A 206 -5.41 -8.56 -18.88
C LEU A 206 -5.29 -9.64 -17.79
N LEU A 207 -4.23 -10.45 -17.82
CA LEU A 207 -3.86 -11.34 -16.71
C LEU A 207 -2.65 -10.76 -15.99
N SER A 208 -2.83 -10.37 -14.72
CA SER A 208 -1.76 -9.80 -13.90
C SER A 208 -1.86 -10.27 -12.46
N CYS A 209 -0.82 -10.90 -11.93
CA CYS A 209 -0.78 -11.36 -10.53
C CYS A 209 0.23 -10.58 -9.69
N GLY A 210 0.28 -9.25 -9.90
CA GLY A 210 1.14 -8.31 -9.20
C GLY A 210 2.61 -8.34 -9.65
N SER A 211 3.43 -7.47 -9.05
CA SER A 211 4.82 -7.22 -9.45
C SER A 211 5.73 -8.46 -9.38
N MET A 212 5.43 -9.41 -8.51
CA MET A 212 6.22 -10.65 -8.37
C MET A 212 5.85 -11.73 -9.40
N GLY A 213 4.78 -11.54 -10.19
CA GLY A 213 4.29 -12.56 -11.11
C GLY A 213 3.98 -13.87 -10.39
N CYS A 214 3.37 -13.77 -9.18
CA CYS A 214 3.03 -14.92 -8.35
C CYS A 214 1.79 -15.63 -8.88
N GLY A 215 1.62 -16.89 -8.49
CA GLY A 215 0.55 -17.75 -8.97
C GLY A 215 1.02 -18.67 -10.10
N ARG A 216 0.09 -19.50 -10.56
CA ARG A 216 0.37 -20.51 -11.59
C ARG A 216 0.15 -19.98 -13.01
N ILE A 217 0.59 -18.70 -13.26
CA ILE A 217 0.36 -18.00 -14.54
C ILE A 217 0.76 -18.86 -15.75
N ASN A 218 1.89 -19.56 -15.67
CA ASN A 218 2.38 -20.44 -16.74
C ASN A 218 1.48 -21.66 -17.04
N HIS A 219 0.59 -22.02 -16.13
CA HIS A 219 -0.43 -23.08 -16.31
C HIS A 219 -1.78 -22.48 -16.70
N ILE A 220 -2.15 -21.36 -16.09
CA ILE A 220 -3.45 -20.71 -16.26
C ILE A 220 -3.55 -20.01 -17.61
N ALA A 221 -2.52 -19.29 -18.04
CA ALA A 221 -2.56 -18.53 -19.27
C ALA A 221 -2.87 -19.38 -20.53
N PRO A 222 -2.30 -20.58 -20.72
CA PRO A 222 -2.67 -21.42 -21.84
C PRO A 222 -4.11 -21.98 -21.76
N GLN A 223 -4.62 -22.26 -20.57
CA GLN A 223 -6.01 -22.67 -20.38
C GLN A 223 -6.96 -21.52 -20.69
N LEU A 224 -6.68 -20.35 -20.11
CA LEU A 224 -7.43 -19.13 -20.38
C LEU A 224 -7.47 -18.82 -21.88
N ARG A 225 -6.32 -18.89 -22.60
CA ARG A 225 -6.29 -18.66 -24.04
C ARG A 225 -7.20 -19.61 -24.81
N ARG A 226 -7.25 -20.91 -24.44
CA ARG A 226 -8.11 -21.90 -25.09
C ARG A 226 -9.60 -21.70 -24.84
N THR A 227 -9.94 -21.12 -23.66
CA THR A 227 -11.33 -20.89 -23.27
C THR A 227 -11.86 -19.56 -23.79
N LEU A 228 -11.01 -18.54 -23.92
CA LEU A 228 -11.39 -17.24 -24.46
C LEU A 228 -11.64 -17.35 -25.97
N PRO A 229 -12.68 -16.67 -26.52
CA PRO A 229 -12.91 -16.58 -27.96
C PRO A 229 -11.68 -16.07 -28.73
N GLU A 230 -11.51 -16.46 -29.97
CA GLU A 230 -10.38 -16.03 -30.81
C GLU A 230 -10.30 -14.50 -30.97
N ARG A 231 -11.47 -13.83 -31.05
CA ARG A 231 -11.54 -12.36 -31.14
C ARG A 231 -11.01 -11.60 -29.92
N VAL A 232 -10.80 -12.31 -28.80
CA VAL A 232 -10.31 -11.70 -27.55
C VAL A 232 -8.79 -11.65 -27.57
N THR A 233 -8.23 -10.48 -27.35
CA THR A 233 -6.79 -10.32 -27.10
C THR A 233 -6.48 -10.60 -25.63
N LEU A 234 -5.51 -11.46 -25.37
CA LEU A 234 -5.01 -11.76 -24.02
C LEU A 234 -3.66 -11.09 -23.80
N ILE A 235 -3.57 -10.25 -22.77
CA ILE A 235 -2.30 -9.66 -22.34
C ILE A 235 -1.89 -10.32 -21.02
N ILE A 236 -0.63 -10.72 -20.90
CA ILE A 236 -0.10 -11.40 -19.71
C ILE A 236 1.08 -10.60 -19.18
N LEU A 237 0.91 -9.96 -18.00
CA LEU A 237 2.02 -9.33 -17.31
C LEU A 237 2.70 -10.32 -16.37
N CYS A 238 3.95 -10.66 -16.68
CA CYS A 238 4.71 -11.65 -15.92
C CYS A 238 5.41 -11.07 -14.67
N GLY A 239 5.41 -9.73 -14.51
CA GLY A 239 6.12 -9.05 -13.44
C GLY A 239 7.62 -9.44 -13.43
N ASN A 240 8.23 -9.52 -12.26
CA ASN A 240 9.63 -9.90 -12.12
C ASN A 240 9.92 -11.40 -12.38
N ASN A 241 8.90 -12.18 -12.79
CA ASN A 241 9.04 -13.62 -13.01
C ASN A 241 9.54 -13.96 -14.41
N ARG A 242 10.84 -13.71 -14.67
CA ARG A 242 11.49 -14.00 -15.95
C ARG A 242 11.40 -15.47 -16.38
N ARG A 243 11.22 -16.40 -15.42
CA ARG A 243 11.03 -17.82 -15.74
C ARG A 243 9.67 -18.03 -16.42
N VAL A 244 8.61 -17.47 -15.87
CA VAL A 244 7.25 -17.53 -16.45
C VAL A 244 7.24 -16.84 -17.81
N TYR A 245 7.82 -15.64 -17.92
CA TYR A 245 7.94 -14.93 -19.20
C TYR A 245 8.57 -15.79 -20.30
N ARG A 246 9.74 -16.41 -20.03
CA ARG A 246 10.42 -17.28 -20.98
C ARG A 246 9.64 -18.55 -21.32
N GLN A 247 8.91 -19.12 -20.34
CA GLN A 247 8.09 -20.32 -20.56
C GLN A 247 6.88 -20.02 -21.44
N LEU A 248 6.21 -18.89 -21.24
CA LEU A 248 5.06 -18.47 -22.02
C LEU A 248 5.45 -18.02 -23.43
N GLY A 249 6.56 -17.29 -23.58
CA GLY A 249 7.07 -16.85 -24.87
C GLY A 249 7.49 -17.98 -25.82
N ARG A 250 7.62 -19.23 -25.33
CA ARG A 250 7.88 -20.42 -26.15
C ARG A 250 6.60 -21.17 -26.57
N LYS A 251 5.42 -20.74 -26.09
CA LYS A 251 4.14 -21.37 -26.39
C LYS A 251 3.46 -20.59 -27.52
N GLU A 252 2.95 -21.31 -28.47
CA GLU A 252 2.05 -20.74 -29.48
C GLU A 252 0.70 -20.45 -28.84
N MET A 253 0.42 -19.17 -28.63
CA MET A 253 -0.84 -18.67 -28.10
C MET A 253 -1.35 -17.56 -29.03
N PRO A 254 -2.28 -17.84 -29.93
CA PRO A 254 -2.80 -16.83 -30.87
C PRO A 254 -3.44 -15.66 -30.08
N ASN A 255 -3.35 -14.46 -30.64
CA ASN A 255 -3.91 -13.24 -30.06
C ASN A 255 -3.51 -13.01 -28.60
N THR A 256 -2.24 -13.31 -28.26
CA THR A 256 -1.70 -13.18 -26.92
C THR A 256 -0.42 -12.37 -26.93
N VAL A 257 -0.34 -11.38 -26.02
CA VAL A 257 0.83 -10.54 -25.77
C VAL A 257 1.41 -10.93 -24.42
N VAL A 258 2.63 -11.47 -24.40
CA VAL A 258 3.35 -11.81 -23.17
C VAL A 258 4.35 -10.71 -22.86
N VAL A 259 4.23 -10.10 -21.69
CA VAL A 259 5.03 -8.93 -21.27
C VAL A 259 5.91 -9.30 -20.08
N ASP A 260 7.19 -8.96 -20.15
CA ASP A 260 8.14 -9.04 -19.03
C ASP A 260 7.81 -7.95 -17.99
N PHE A 261 8.72 -7.69 -17.08
CA PHE A 261 8.56 -6.59 -16.14
C PHE A 261 8.37 -5.26 -16.87
N THR A 262 7.31 -4.53 -16.51
CA THR A 262 7.04 -3.21 -17.08
C THR A 262 6.63 -2.21 -15.99
N ARG A 263 6.95 -0.95 -16.21
CA ARG A 263 6.45 0.19 -15.43
C ARG A 263 5.19 0.81 -16.01
N GLU A 264 4.81 0.40 -17.23
CA GLU A 264 3.66 0.91 -17.98
C GLU A 264 2.36 0.15 -17.67
N VAL A 265 2.24 -0.46 -16.49
CA VAL A 265 1.02 -1.16 -16.05
C VAL A 265 -0.24 -0.29 -16.26
N PRO A 266 -0.23 1.04 -15.96
CA PRO A 266 -1.38 1.90 -16.25
C PRO A 266 -1.81 1.87 -17.72
N LEU A 267 -0.87 1.87 -18.67
CA LEU A 267 -1.17 1.81 -20.10
C LEU A 267 -1.83 0.50 -20.50
N TYR A 268 -1.36 -0.64 -19.96
CA TYR A 268 -1.98 -1.94 -20.17
C TYR A 268 -3.38 -2.02 -19.56
N MET A 269 -3.61 -1.43 -18.39
CA MET A 269 -4.94 -1.34 -17.78
C MET A 269 -5.87 -0.47 -18.61
N ALA A 270 -5.41 0.68 -19.11
CA ALA A 270 -6.20 1.57 -19.98
C ALA A 270 -6.63 0.87 -21.30
N ALA A 271 -5.78 0.01 -21.86
CA ALA A 271 -6.07 -0.73 -23.08
C ALA A 271 -7.08 -1.88 -22.90
N SER A 272 -7.31 -2.31 -21.65
CA SER A 272 -8.04 -3.55 -21.31
C SER A 272 -9.52 -3.29 -20.99
N ASP A 273 -10.33 -4.33 -21.09
CA ASP A 273 -11.76 -4.32 -20.74
C ASP A 273 -12.04 -5.13 -19.47
N LEU A 274 -11.14 -6.05 -19.13
CA LEU A 274 -11.25 -6.96 -17.99
C LEU A 274 -9.85 -7.28 -17.47
N CYS A 275 -9.68 -7.35 -16.15
CA CYS A 275 -8.45 -7.83 -15.54
C CYS A 275 -8.70 -9.06 -14.66
N ILE A 276 -7.87 -10.08 -14.84
CA ILE A 276 -7.81 -11.26 -13.98
C ILE A 276 -6.61 -11.08 -13.05
N SER A 277 -6.84 -11.13 -11.74
CA SER A 277 -5.78 -10.90 -10.76
C SER A 277 -6.03 -11.62 -9.44
N LYS A 278 -5.06 -11.50 -8.52
CA LYS A 278 -5.26 -11.75 -7.10
C LYS A 278 -5.79 -10.48 -6.42
N PRO A 279 -6.58 -10.61 -5.33
CA PRO A 279 -7.18 -9.47 -4.65
C PRO A 279 -6.20 -8.75 -3.69
N GLY A 280 -5.03 -8.36 -4.16
CA GLY A 280 -4.11 -7.52 -3.38
C GLY A 280 -4.64 -6.09 -3.28
N GLY A 281 -4.57 -5.47 -2.09
CA GLY A 281 -5.14 -4.15 -1.82
C GLY A 281 -4.74 -3.09 -2.83
N LEU A 282 -3.44 -2.97 -3.11
CA LEU A 282 -2.94 -2.00 -4.09
C LEU A 282 -3.45 -2.29 -5.52
N THR A 283 -3.35 -3.55 -5.97
CA THR A 283 -3.74 -3.91 -7.35
C THR A 283 -5.23 -3.71 -7.60
N THR A 284 -6.09 -4.04 -6.62
CA THR A 284 -7.53 -3.80 -6.73
C THR A 284 -7.87 -2.31 -6.72
N THR A 285 -7.11 -1.49 -5.98
CA THR A 285 -7.23 -0.03 -6.02
C THR A 285 -6.80 0.53 -7.39
N GLU A 286 -5.70 0.04 -7.96
CA GLU A 286 -5.22 0.42 -9.30
C GLU A 286 -6.26 0.11 -10.38
N MET A 287 -6.85 -1.09 -10.34
CA MET A 287 -7.93 -1.49 -11.26
C MET A 287 -9.19 -0.65 -11.08
N ALA A 288 -9.59 -0.36 -9.83
CA ALA A 288 -10.76 0.48 -9.55
C ALA A 288 -10.56 1.90 -10.05
N ALA A 289 -9.38 2.50 -9.84
CA ALA A 289 -9.04 3.82 -10.37
C ALA A 289 -9.01 3.85 -11.92
N ALA A 290 -8.63 2.74 -12.54
CA ALA A 290 -8.68 2.58 -14.00
C ALA A 290 -10.08 2.22 -14.53
N HIS A 291 -11.09 2.13 -13.68
CA HIS A 291 -12.44 1.65 -13.99
C HIS A 291 -12.44 0.30 -14.73
N LEU A 292 -11.50 -0.57 -14.37
CA LEU A 292 -11.27 -1.84 -15.05
C LEU A 292 -11.95 -2.99 -14.28
N PRO A 293 -13.00 -3.62 -14.84
CA PRO A 293 -13.69 -4.77 -14.25
C PRO A 293 -12.74 -5.89 -13.85
N MET A 294 -13.04 -6.55 -12.72
CA MET A 294 -12.13 -7.49 -12.08
C MET A 294 -12.72 -8.90 -12.03
N VAL A 295 -11.92 -9.89 -12.43
CA VAL A 295 -12.11 -11.29 -12.04
C VAL A 295 -11.00 -11.64 -11.06
N LEU A 296 -11.36 -11.89 -9.81
CA LEU A 296 -10.39 -12.08 -8.73
C LEU A 296 -10.37 -13.55 -8.31
N MET A 297 -9.16 -14.07 -8.16
CA MET A 297 -8.95 -15.38 -7.57
C MET A 297 -8.56 -15.24 -6.12
N LEU A 298 -9.30 -15.85 -5.23
CA LEU A 298 -9.01 -15.92 -3.82
C LEU A 298 -7.88 -16.94 -3.57
N ALA A 299 -6.63 -16.47 -3.64
CA ALA A 299 -5.47 -17.36 -3.54
C ALA A 299 -4.99 -17.56 -2.10
N VAL A 300 -5.16 -16.58 -1.21
CA VAL A 300 -4.62 -16.61 0.15
C VAL A 300 -5.66 -16.10 1.14
N PRO A 301 -6.10 -16.92 2.10
CA PRO A 301 -6.97 -16.47 3.18
C PRO A 301 -6.28 -15.39 4.04
N GLY A 302 -7.05 -14.41 4.52
CA GLY A 302 -6.57 -13.29 5.30
C GLY A 302 -6.93 -11.96 4.65
N CYS A 303 -5.98 -11.01 4.56
CA CYS A 303 -6.23 -9.70 3.97
C CYS A 303 -6.74 -9.77 2.52
N GLU A 304 -6.25 -10.71 1.71
CA GLU A 304 -6.74 -10.90 0.34
C GLU A 304 -8.22 -11.31 0.29
N SER A 305 -8.71 -12.12 1.23
CA SER A 305 -10.14 -12.46 1.32
C SER A 305 -10.99 -11.20 1.62
N ARG A 306 -10.53 -10.35 2.54
CA ARG A 306 -11.21 -9.11 2.89
C ARG A 306 -11.23 -8.13 1.72
N ASN A 307 -10.13 -7.99 1.02
CA ASN A 307 -10.03 -7.18 -0.20
C ASN A 307 -11.02 -7.67 -1.27
N PHE A 308 -11.11 -8.99 -1.47
CA PHE A 308 -12.06 -9.60 -2.39
C PHE A 308 -13.50 -9.29 -2.01
N ASP A 309 -13.89 -9.53 -0.75
CA ASP A 309 -15.24 -9.29 -0.25
C ASP A 309 -15.63 -7.83 -0.40
N PHE A 310 -14.69 -6.91 -0.12
CA PHE A 310 -14.91 -5.47 -0.28
C PHE A 310 -15.21 -5.10 -1.75
N MET A 311 -14.40 -5.57 -2.69
CA MET A 311 -14.59 -5.30 -4.13
C MET A 311 -15.87 -5.97 -4.67
N LYS A 312 -16.19 -7.20 -4.21
CA LYS A 312 -17.39 -7.92 -4.57
C LYS A 312 -18.65 -7.23 -4.07
N LYS A 313 -18.66 -6.75 -2.82
CA LYS A 313 -19.78 -5.98 -2.22
C LYS A 313 -20.12 -4.76 -3.06
N ARG A 314 -19.11 -4.05 -3.58
CA ARG A 314 -19.27 -2.88 -4.46
C ARG A 314 -19.60 -3.27 -5.91
N ARG A 315 -19.65 -4.55 -6.24
CA ARG A 315 -19.86 -5.07 -7.60
C ARG A 315 -18.82 -4.59 -8.61
N PHE A 316 -17.60 -4.34 -8.14
CA PHE A 316 -16.42 -4.05 -8.97
C PHE A 316 -15.76 -5.33 -9.45
N ALA A 317 -15.97 -6.42 -8.71
CA ALA A 317 -15.37 -7.71 -8.97
C ALA A 317 -16.38 -8.85 -8.94
N VAL A 318 -16.05 -9.88 -9.69
CA VAL A 318 -16.50 -11.27 -9.49
C VAL A 318 -15.26 -12.12 -9.24
N GLY A 319 -15.44 -13.37 -8.79
CA GLY A 319 -14.31 -14.26 -8.61
C GLY A 319 -14.67 -15.54 -7.90
N ALA A 320 -13.68 -16.42 -7.78
CA ALA A 320 -13.82 -17.75 -7.19
C ALA A 320 -12.53 -18.20 -6.52
N ASP A 321 -12.61 -19.29 -5.77
CA ASP A 321 -11.49 -19.92 -5.06
C ASP A 321 -10.70 -20.86 -5.97
N ASP A 322 -11.28 -21.27 -7.08
CA ASP A 322 -10.70 -22.17 -8.05
C ASP A 322 -10.38 -21.49 -9.38
N TRP A 323 -9.26 -21.84 -9.99
CA TRP A 323 -8.81 -21.27 -11.25
C TRP A 323 -9.68 -21.64 -12.45
N ASP A 324 -10.26 -22.84 -12.48
CA ASP A 324 -11.11 -23.26 -13.60
C ASP A 324 -12.40 -22.45 -13.61
N GLU A 325 -12.96 -22.16 -12.43
CA GLU A 325 -14.10 -21.25 -12.28
C GLU A 325 -13.74 -19.80 -12.64
N VAL A 326 -12.57 -19.30 -12.22
CA VAL A 326 -12.06 -17.97 -12.61
C VAL A 326 -11.92 -17.85 -14.13
N ILE A 327 -11.44 -18.88 -14.81
CA ILE A 327 -11.32 -18.92 -16.27
C ILE A 327 -12.71 -18.88 -16.93
N CYS A 328 -13.67 -19.64 -16.40
CA CYS A 328 -15.06 -19.63 -16.90
C CYS A 328 -15.69 -18.24 -16.72
N LEU A 329 -15.59 -17.63 -15.55
CA LEU A 329 -16.08 -16.28 -15.27
C LEU A 329 -15.46 -15.23 -16.19
N ALA A 330 -14.16 -15.33 -16.44
CA ALA A 330 -13.47 -14.44 -17.36
C ALA A 330 -13.97 -14.58 -18.81
N ALA A 331 -14.21 -15.80 -19.25
CA ALA A 331 -14.75 -16.07 -20.59
C ALA A 331 -16.21 -15.60 -20.74
N GLU A 332 -17.04 -15.77 -19.72
CA GLU A 332 -18.40 -15.23 -19.68
C GLU A 332 -18.39 -13.71 -19.81
N LEU A 333 -17.61 -13.02 -18.95
CA LEU A 333 -17.52 -11.57 -18.98
C LEU A 333 -16.93 -11.03 -20.29
N ALA A 334 -15.93 -11.70 -20.85
CA ALA A 334 -15.35 -11.31 -22.14
C ALA A 334 -16.36 -11.37 -23.30
N ASN A 335 -17.45 -12.11 -23.13
CA ASN A 335 -18.58 -12.22 -24.07
C ASN A 335 -19.77 -11.30 -23.72
N ASP A 336 -19.71 -10.57 -22.62
CA ASP A 336 -20.78 -9.68 -22.14
C ASP A 336 -20.27 -8.23 -21.96
N PRO A 337 -20.14 -7.48 -23.07
CA PRO A 337 -19.69 -6.08 -23.01
C PRO A 337 -20.59 -5.18 -22.16
N ALA A 338 -21.90 -5.47 -22.12
CA ALA A 338 -22.85 -4.68 -21.34
C ALA A 338 -22.58 -4.83 -19.83
N ARG A 339 -22.28 -6.05 -19.39
CA ARG A 339 -21.91 -6.30 -17.98
C ARG A 339 -20.58 -5.66 -17.62
N LEU A 340 -19.57 -5.73 -18.50
CA LEU A 340 -18.30 -5.05 -18.32
C LEU A 340 -18.49 -3.53 -18.18
N GLN A 341 -19.29 -2.93 -19.07
CA GLN A 341 -19.60 -1.50 -19.03
C GLN A 341 -20.32 -1.14 -17.72
N ALA A 342 -21.28 -1.92 -17.28
CA ALA A 342 -21.99 -1.69 -16.03
C ALA A 342 -21.06 -1.76 -14.80
N MET A 343 -20.07 -2.67 -14.80
CA MET A 343 -19.05 -2.75 -13.74
C MET A 343 -18.14 -1.52 -13.75
N ALA A 344 -17.65 -1.11 -14.92
CA ALA A 344 -16.80 0.07 -15.09
C ALA A 344 -17.52 1.36 -14.65
N GLN A 345 -18.80 1.51 -15.02
CA GLN A 345 -19.61 2.66 -14.64
C GLN A 345 -19.79 2.75 -13.12
N ARG A 346 -20.00 1.64 -12.42
CA ARG A 346 -20.08 1.64 -10.95
C ARG A 346 -18.80 2.14 -10.28
N MET A 347 -17.62 1.80 -10.83
CA MET A 347 -16.34 2.31 -10.32
C MET A 347 -16.21 3.82 -10.55
N ALA A 348 -16.74 4.33 -11.67
CA ALA A 348 -16.75 5.75 -11.97
C ALA A 348 -17.72 6.54 -11.07
N GLU A 349 -18.85 5.93 -10.67
CA GLU A 349 -19.86 6.52 -9.79
C GLU A 349 -19.46 6.46 -8.31
N ASP A 350 -18.59 5.53 -7.90
CA ASP A 350 -18.11 5.35 -6.53
C ASP A 350 -16.56 5.33 -6.51
N PRO A 351 -15.91 6.44 -6.88
CA PRO A 351 -14.47 6.51 -6.99
C PRO A 351 -13.82 6.51 -5.60
N PHE A 352 -12.66 5.84 -5.51
CA PHE A 352 -11.82 5.96 -4.33
C PHE A 352 -11.12 7.31 -4.29
N PRO A 353 -10.86 7.86 -3.08
CA PRO A 353 -10.02 9.05 -2.95
C PRO A 353 -8.63 8.85 -3.56
N HIS A 354 -8.03 9.96 -4.00
CA HIS A 354 -6.63 9.96 -4.45
C HIS A 354 -5.68 9.83 -3.26
N GLY A 355 -5.46 8.60 -2.81
CA GLY A 355 -4.80 8.28 -1.54
C GLY A 355 -3.48 9.00 -1.31
N ALA A 356 -2.62 9.07 -2.32
CA ALA A 356 -1.35 9.79 -2.21
C ALA A 356 -1.54 11.30 -1.99
N ALA A 357 -2.52 11.91 -2.67
CA ALA A 357 -2.80 13.35 -2.56
C ALA A 357 -3.36 13.70 -1.19
N VAL A 358 -4.34 12.94 -0.70
CA VAL A 358 -4.96 13.13 0.63
C VAL A 358 -3.92 12.94 1.74
N THR A 359 -3.11 11.89 1.64
CA THR A 359 -2.04 11.61 2.61
C THR A 359 -1.01 12.74 2.66
N ALA A 360 -0.52 13.17 1.49
CA ALA A 360 0.47 14.24 1.41
C ALA A 360 -0.09 15.55 1.96
N GLU A 361 -1.31 15.92 1.61
CA GLU A 361 -1.98 17.12 2.09
C GLU A 361 -2.15 17.13 3.61
N HIS A 362 -2.61 16.01 4.18
CA HIS A 362 -2.78 15.89 5.62
C HIS A 362 -1.46 16.07 6.38
N ILE A 363 -0.40 15.37 5.96
CA ILE A 363 0.93 15.46 6.58
C ILE A 363 1.49 16.87 6.48
N LEU A 364 1.43 17.50 5.29
CA LEU A 364 1.95 18.84 5.07
C LEU A 364 1.18 19.90 5.84
N SER A 365 -0.15 19.83 5.88
CA SER A 365 -0.98 20.75 6.66
C SER A 365 -0.74 20.63 8.17
N HIS A 366 -0.43 19.42 8.67
CA HIS A 366 -0.07 19.20 10.06
C HIS A 366 1.28 19.84 10.39
N TRP A 367 2.30 19.58 9.56
CA TRP A 367 3.61 20.17 9.69
C TRP A 367 3.59 21.71 9.64
N GLU A 368 2.81 22.30 8.73
CA GLU A 368 2.67 23.77 8.63
C GLU A 368 2.05 24.37 9.88
N ARG A 369 1.02 23.73 10.46
CA ARG A 369 0.40 24.17 11.71
C ARG A 369 1.37 24.10 12.89
N ASP A 370 2.10 22.99 13.03
CA ASP A 370 3.06 22.81 14.12
C ASP A 370 4.20 23.84 14.04
N ARG A 371 4.68 24.09 12.82
CA ARG A 371 5.69 25.13 12.57
C ARG A 371 5.18 26.54 12.91
N ALA A 372 3.98 26.88 12.45
CA ALA A 372 3.39 28.19 12.75
C ALA A 372 3.18 28.38 14.26
N ALA A 373 2.77 27.33 14.98
CA ALA A 373 2.63 27.37 16.42
C ALA A 373 4.00 27.58 17.13
N ALA A 374 5.05 26.89 16.67
CA ALA A 374 6.40 27.04 17.18
C ALA A 374 7.00 28.45 16.92
N GLU A 375 6.76 28.99 15.72
CA GLU A 375 7.16 30.36 15.35
C GLU A 375 6.44 31.42 16.23
N ALA A 376 5.12 31.25 16.46
CA ALA A 376 4.31 32.12 17.27
C ALA A 376 4.76 32.09 18.77
N ASP A 377 5.05 30.90 19.32
CA ASP A 377 5.56 30.73 20.67
C ASP A 377 6.97 31.38 20.84
N SER A 378 7.83 31.22 19.84
CA SER A 378 9.15 31.86 19.80
C SER A 378 9.05 33.37 19.76
N ALA A 379 8.14 33.94 18.94
CA ALA A 379 7.89 35.36 18.87
C ALA A 379 7.33 35.91 20.21
N ALA A 380 6.35 35.22 20.81
CA ALA A 380 5.79 35.59 22.11
C ALA A 380 6.85 35.58 23.23
N ARG A 381 7.78 34.61 23.22
CA ARG A 381 8.91 34.55 24.15
C ARG A 381 9.92 35.67 23.92
N ALA A 382 10.10 36.11 22.66
CA ALA A 382 11.01 37.21 22.33
C ALA A 382 10.45 38.58 22.78
N GLU A 383 9.14 38.76 22.76
CA GLU A 383 8.45 40.00 23.18
C GLU A 383 8.18 40.09 24.68
N ALA A 384 8.33 38.99 25.42
CA ALA A 384 8.09 38.95 26.86
C ALA A 384 9.02 39.91 27.64
N PRO A 385 8.57 40.58 28.73
CA PRO A 385 9.38 41.44 29.55
C PRO A 385 10.64 40.73 30.08
N ALA A 386 11.74 41.47 30.32
CA ALA A 386 13.03 40.90 30.68
C ALA A 386 12.99 39.98 31.91
N GLN A 387 12.14 40.32 32.89
CA GLN A 387 11.92 39.50 34.09
C GLN A 387 11.25 38.16 33.79
N THR A 388 10.26 38.15 32.91
CA THR A 388 9.56 36.92 32.44
C THR A 388 10.49 36.04 31.61
N ARG A 389 11.36 36.64 30.76
CA ARG A 389 12.39 35.91 30.00
C ARG A 389 13.45 35.25 30.90
N ALA A 390 13.82 35.86 31.99
CA ALA A 390 14.76 35.30 32.95
C ALA A 390 14.16 34.09 33.70
N ALA A 391 12.88 34.18 34.11
CA ALA A 391 12.14 33.09 34.73
C ALA A 391 11.97 31.87 33.78
N LEU A 392 11.58 32.13 32.55
CA LEU A 392 11.45 31.08 31.53
C LEU A 392 12.78 30.37 31.19
N ARG A 393 13.88 31.13 31.15
CA ARG A 393 15.23 30.55 30.96
C ARG A 393 15.65 29.68 32.14
N ALA A 394 15.27 30.05 33.37
CA ALA A 394 15.52 29.24 34.55
C ALA A 394 14.71 27.93 34.54
N GLU A 395 13.43 27.97 34.12
CA GLU A 395 12.60 26.76 33.96
C GLU A 395 13.10 25.81 32.87
N LEU A 396 13.53 26.35 31.73
CA LEU A 396 14.08 25.52 30.65
C LEU A 396 15.38 24.83 31.07
N ARG A 397 16.28 25.55 31.79
CA ARG A 397 17.50 24.94 32.32
C ARG A 397 17.21 23.89 33.40
N ALA A 398 16.15 24.04 34.17
CA ALA A 398 15.73 23.05 35.16
C ALA A 398 15.18 21.79 34.50
N LYS A 399 14.44 21.92 33.39
CA LYS A 399 13.94 20.78 32.60
C LYS A 399 15.08 20.03 31.88
N ASP A 400 16.03 20.74 31.28
CA ASP A 400 17.20 20.10 30.63
C ASP A 400 18.11 19.42 31.67
N GLY A 401 18.30 20.02 32.87
CA GLY A 401 19.04 19.42 33.97
C GLY A 401 18.38 18.15 34.53
N SER A 402 17.03 18.07 34.52
CA SER A 402 16.30 16.87 34.97
C SER A 402 16.30 15.74 33.91
N ALA A 403 16.42 16.09 32.64
CA ALA A 403 16.54 15.09 31.55
C ALA A 403 17.93 14.44 31.56
N THR A 404 18.99 15.18 31.90
CA THR A 404 20.35 14.62 32.06
C THR A 404 20.52 13.77 33.30
N ALA A 405 19.84 14.11 34.43
CA ALA A 405 19.90 13.34 35.66
C ALA A 405 19.14 11.98 35.62
N ARG A 406 18.26 11.77 34.67
CA ARG A 406 17.57 10.47 34.43
C ARG A 406 18.32 9.56 33.47
N ARG A 407 19.46 9.98 32.92
CA ARG A 407 20.31 9.24 31.98
C ARG A 407 21.66 8.79 32.57
N GLY A 408 21.88 8.96 33.87
CA GLY A 408 23.02 8.48 34.62
C GLY A 408 22.75 7.17 35.37
#